data_5d8ab6af2737cd11bcb7220f31f8879f
#
_entry.id   5d8ab6af2737cd11bcb7220f31f8879f
#
_cell.length_a   1.000
_cell.length_b   1.000
_cell.length_c   1.000
_cell.angle_alpha   90.00
_cell.angle_beta   90.00
_cell.angle_gamma   90.00
#
_symmetry.space_group_name_H-M   'P 1'
#
loop_
_entity.id
_entity.type
_entity.pdbx_description
1 polymer ?
#
loop_
_entity_poly.entity_id
_entity_poly.type
_entity_poly.pdbx_seq_one_letter_code
_entity_poly.pdbx_strand_id
1 'polypeptide(L)'
;MEVCGGHTHAIYRHGLPELLPPMIELVHGPGCPVCVLPMGRIDDGLALAEQPNVIFAAFGDMMRVPGRKGTPLEYQARGADVRMVYSPLDALKLAQANPQKHVVFFAIGFETTAPSTALTLMRAKQLGIRNFSVFCNHVLIVPAIRAILDSPDMRLDGFIGPGHVSTVIGCRPYLFVARDYGKPLVVSGFEPLDLLQAILMILRQLREGRAEVENQYRRVVPWNGNPAALKAMAEVFELRPYFEWRGLGFISQSAFKIAPAYADWDAEVRFDIPGIRVTDPKAAQCGEVLKGVLKPPQCKLFGRECTPEHPIGALMVSNEGACAAYYHYVHRLSATRSA
;
A
#
# COMPACT_ATOMS: atom_id res chain seq x y z
N MET A 1 -0.64 -15.53 6.49
CA MET A 1 -0.68 -14.39 5.52
C MET A 1 0.39 -13.38 5.87
N GLU A 2 1.10 -12.83 4.91
CA GLU A 2 1.86 -11.60 5.12
C GLU A 2 1.08 -10.38 4.57
N VAL A 3 1.33 -9.19 5.12
CA VAL A 3 0.59 -7.95 4.80
C VAL A 3 1.55 -6.76 4.55
N CYS A 4 2.67 -7.04 3.88
CA CYS A 4 3.67 -6.03 3.51
C CYS A 4 4.28 -6.36 2.15
N GLY A 5 4.14 -5.49 1.16
CA GLY A 5 4.68 -5.72 -0.18
C GLY A 5 6.18 -6.06 -0.23
N GLY A 6 6.96 -5.50 0.69
CA GLY A 6 8.37 -5.87 0.86
C GLY A 6 8.57 -7.34 1.26
N HIS A 7 7.67 -7.91 2.08
CA HIS A 7 7.69 -9.34 2.39
C HIS A 7 7.31 -10.17 1.17
N THR A 8 6.24 -9.79 0.44
CA THR A 8 5.84 -10.46 -0.80
C THR A 8 7.02 -10.56 -1.77
N HIS A 9 7.68 -9.42 -2.00
CA HIS A 9 8.86 -9.35 -2.87
C HIS A 9 10.00 -10.26 -2.38
N ALA A 10 10.35 -10.19 -1.08
CA ALA A 10 11.44 -10.99 -0.52
C ALA A 10 11.15 -12.50 -0.55
N ILE A 11 9.93 -12.90 -0.23
CA ILE A 11 9.47 -14.29 -0.25
C ILE A 11 9.70 -14.92 -1.63
N TYR A 12 9.23 -14.28 -2.69
CA TYR A 12 9.39 -14.82 -4.04
C TYR A 12 10.81 -14.67 -4.58
N ARG A 13 11.46 -13.53 -4.33
CA ARG A 13 12.83 -13.28 -4.77
C ARG A 13 13.81 -14.33 -4.26
N HIS A 14 13.63 -14.79 -3.04
CA HIS A 14 14.52 -15.77 -2.39
C HIS A 14 13.98 -17.20 -2.42
N GLY A 15 12.88 -17.47 -3.14
CA GLY A 15 12.33 -18.81 -3.30
C GLY A 15 11.89 -19.47 -1.98
N LEU A 16 11.47 -18.69 -0.97
CA LEU A 16 11.12 -19.23 0.34
C LEU A 16 10.01 -20.30 0.29
N PRO A 17 8.99 -20.22 -0.59
CA PRO A 17 7.97 -21.26 -0.68
C PRO A 17 8.53 -22.65 -1.02
N GLU A 18 9.63 -22.71 -1.79
CA GLU A 18 10.29 -23.97 -2.17
C GLU A 18 11.09 -24.59 -1.01
N LEU A 19 11.44 -23.78 0.00
CA LEU A 19 12.19 -24.22 1.18
C LEU A 19 11.29 -24.71 2.32
N LEU A 20 9.99 -24.41 2.24
CA LEU A 20 9.04 -24.73 3.31
C LEU A 20 8.38 -26.09 3.07
N PRO A 21 8.04 -26.82 4.16
CA PRO A 21 7.25 -28.05 4.04
C PRO A 21 5.90 -27.78 3.33
N PRO A 22 5.39 -28.75 2.51
CA PRO A 22 4.17 -28.56 1.71
C PRO A 22 2.91 -28.17 2.50
N MET A 23 2.88 -28.43 3.81
CA MET A 23 1.79 -28.06 4.70
C MET A 23 1.76 -26.57 5.07
N ILE A 24 2.85 -25.83 4.76
CA ILE A 24 2.93 -24.39 5.03
C ILE A 24 2.62 -23.65 3.75
N GLU A 25 1.49 -22.94 3.75
CA GLU A 25 1.07 -22.10 2.64
C GLU A 25 1.28 -20.64 2.99
N LEU A 26 2.04 -19.92 2.15
CA LEU A 26 2.20 -18.48 2.25
C LEU A 26 1.13 -17.78 1.40
N VAL A 27 0.44 -16.85 2.02
CA VAL A 27 -0.65 -16.07 1.43
C VAL A 27 -0.30 -14.59 1.50
N HIS A 28 -0.54 -13.85 0.43
CA HIS A 28 -0.16 -12.45 0.26
C HIS A 28 -1.37 -11.55 0.40
N GLY A 29 -1.38 -10.76 1.46
CA GLY A 29 -2.46 -9.82 1.76
C GLY A 29 -2.25 -8.42 1.17
N PRO A 30 -3.00 -7.42 1.64
CA PRO A 30 -3.05 -6.07 1.07
C PRO A 30 -1.85 -5.20 1.48
N GLY A 31 -0.63 -5.66 1.22
CA GLY A 31 0.61 -4.98 1.63
C GLY A 31 1.17 -3.93 0.65
N CYS A 32 0.58 -3.77 -0.53
CA CYS A 32 1.04 -2.84 -1.58
C CYS A 32 0.02 -1.70 -1.75
N PRO A 33 0.40 -0.42 -1.50
CA PRO A 33 -0.56 0.69 -1.50
C PRO A 33 -1.16 0.96 -2.89
N VAL A 34 -0.37 0.87 -3.97
CA VAL A 34 -0.88 1.06 -5.34
C VAL A 34 -1.81 -0.09 -5.76
N CYS A 35 -1.68 -1.24 -5.13
CA CYS A 35 -2.49 -2.42 -5.44
C CYS A 35 -3.90 -2.33 -4.84
N VAL A 36 -4.06 -1.59 -3.75
CA VAL A 36 -5.32 -1.48 -3.00
C VAL A 36 -6.06 -0.16 -3.23
N LEU A 37 -5.43 0.80 -3.91
CA LEU A 37 -6.06 2.08 -4.21
C LEU A 37 -7.17 1.91 -5.26
N PRO A 38 -8.40 2.43 -5.02
CA PRO A 38 -9.47 2.39 -5.99
C PRO A 38 -9.12 3.12 -7.28
N MET A 39 -9.55 2.58 -8.41
CA MET A 39 -9.32 3.19 -9.73
C MET A 39 -9.91 4.59 -9.83
N GLY A 40 -11.03 4.87 -9.15
CA GLY A 40 -11.62 6.20 -9.10
C GLY A 40 -10.69 7.27 -8.51
N ARG A 41 -9.90 6.90 -7.48
CA ARG A 41 -8.92 7.84 -6.91
C ARG A 41 -7.76 8.14 -7.87
N ILE A 42 -7.44 7.19 -8.74
CA ILE A 42 -6.45 7.39 -9.81
C ILE A 42 -7.03 8.34 -10.86
N ASP A 43 -8.28 8.12 -11.29
CA ASP A 43 -8.97 8.99 -12.24
C ASP A 43 -9.15 10.41 -11.70
N ASP A 44 -9.46 10.57 -10.42
CA ASP A 44 -9.50 11.87 -9.74
C ASP A 44 -8.12 12.58 -9.78
N GLY A 45 -7.05 11.83 -9.52
CA GLY A 45 -5.68 12.35 -9.63
C GLY A 45 -5.31 12.76 -11.06
N LEU A 46 -5.74 11.97 -12.06
CA LEU A 46 -5.52 12.30 -13.47
C LEU A 46 -6.30 13.55 -13.91
N ALA A 47 -7.52 13.74 -13.37
CA ALA A 47 -8.28 14.96 -13.59
C ALA A 47 -7.58 16.21 -12.99
N LEU A 48 -6.85 16.06 -11.88
CA LEU A 48 -5.99 17.12 -11.36
C LEU A 48 -4.80 17.40 -12.27
N ALA A 49 -4.20 16.37 -12.90
CA ALA A 49 -3.11 16.53 -13.84
C ALA A 49 -3.52 17.27 -15.14
N GLU A 50 -4.81 17.23 -15.50
CA GLU A 50 -5.36 17.95 -16.66
C GLU A 50 -5.64 19.44 -16.38
N GLN A 51 -5.61 19.87 -15.11
CA GLN A 51 -5.91 21.27 -14.76
C GLN A 51 -4.82 22.20 -15.29
N PRO A 52 -5.20 23.37 -15.87
CA PRO A 52 -4.23 24.35 -16.32
C PRO A 52 -3.38 24.86 -15.16
N ASN A 53 -2.09 25.06 -15.42
CA ASN A 53 -1.12 25.53 -14.42
C ASN A 53 -0.91 24.60 -13.20
N VAL A 54 -1.31 23.34 -13.28
CA VAL A 54 -1.01 22.33 -12.27
C VAL A 54 0.22 21.53 -12.68
N ILE A 55 1.11 21.31 -11.71
CA ILE A 55 2.16 20.27 -11.76
C ILE A 55 1.66 19.13 -10.91
N PHE A 56 1.42 17.98 -11.52
CA PHE A 56 1.05 16.76 -10.82
C PHE A 56 2.31 15.98 -10.44
N ALA A 57 2.59 15.87 -9.14
CA ALA A 57 3.77 15.18 -8.62
C ALA A 57 3.38 13.85 -7.98
N ALA A 58 4.05 12.76 -8.34
CA ALA A 58 3.78 11.43 -7.79
C ALA A 58 5.06 10.59 -7.65
N PHE A 59 5.01 9.54 -6.82
CA PHE A 59 6.07 8.55 -6.73
C PHE A 59 6.17 7.71 -8.00
N GLY A 60 7.36 7.15 -8.27
CA GLY A 60 7.64 6.40 -9.48
C GLY A 60 6.70 5.23 -9.75
N ASP A 61 6.30 4.49 -8.73
CA ASP A 61 5.37 3.38 -8.87
C ASP A 61 3.98 3.84 -9.32
N MET A 62 3.54 5.02 -8.86
CA MET A 62 2.25 5.59 -9.25
C MET A 62 2.22 5.96 -10.74
N MET A 63 3.36 6.28 -11.37
CA MET A 63 3.42 6.72 -12.77
C MET A 63 2.85 5.71 -13.76
N ARG A 64 2.84 4.41 -13.42
CA ARG A 64 2.35 3.32 -14.27
C ARG A 64 1.01 2.74 -13.84
N VAL A 65 0.40 3.25 -12.77
CA VAL A 65 -0.87 2.72 -12.27
C VAL A 65 -2.01 3.17 -13.19
N PRO A 66 -2.75 2.23 -13.79
CA PRO A 66 -3.80 2.59 -14.72
C PRO A 66 -5.06 3.07 -14.01
N GLY A 67 -5.54 4.24 -14.39
CA GLY A 67 -6.91 4.67 -14.24
C GLY A 67 -7.75 4.16 -15.44
N ARG A 68 -9.02 4.57 -15.51
CA ARG A 68 -9.90 4.21 -16.63
C ARG A 68 -9.46 4.80 -17.98
N LYS A 69 -8.86 5.99 -17.96
CA LYS A 69 -8.47 6.75 -19.18
C LYS A 69 -6.96 6.67 -19.48
N GLY A 70 -6.19 5.96 -18.67
CA GLY A 70 -4.75 5.81 -18.85
C GLY A 70 -3.97 5.95 -17.53
N THR A 71 -2.66 6.07 -17.67
CA THR A 71 -1.70 6.19 -16.57
C THR A 71 -1.16 7.62 -16.47
N PRO A 72 -0.61 8.06 -15.33
CA PRO A 72 0.09 9.35 -15.23
C PRO A 72 1.20 9.52 -16.30
N LEU A 73 1.90 8.45 -16.67
CA LEU A 73 2.93 8.47 -17.70
C LEU A 73 2.35 8.77 -19.09
N GLU A 74 1.18 8.19 -19.42
CA GLU A 74 0.48 8.50 -20.67
C GLU A 74 -0.05 9.93 -20.70
N TYR A 75 -0.50 10.46 -19.57
CA TYR A 75 -0.92 11.86 -19.45
C TYR A 75 0.27 12.80 -19.65
N GLN A 76 1.43 12.47 -19.09
CA GLN A 76 2.68 13.19 -19.35
C GLN A 76 3.02 13.21 -20.87
N ALA A 77 2.90 12.05 -21.54
CA ALA A 77 3.15 11.95 -22.98
C ALA A 77 2.16 12.78 -23.82
N ARG A 78 0.95 13.05 -23.32
CA ARG A 78 -0.06 13.92 -23.93
C ARG A 78 0.12 15.40 -23.59
N GLY A 79 1.15 15.76 -22.83
CA GLY A 79 1.50 17.15 -22.52
C GLY A 79 1.08 17.66 -21.15
N ALA A 80 0.52 16.83 -20.28
CA ALA A 80 0.27 17.20 -18.88
C ALA A 80 1.61 17.34 -18.13
N ASP A 81 1.70 18.34 -17.23
CA ASP A 81 2.91 18.54 -16.40
C ASP A 81 2.94 17.55 -15.23
N VAL A 82 3.25 16.30 -15.55
CA VAL A 82 3.38 15.21 -14.57
C VAL A 82 4.86 15.01 -14.26
N ARG A 83 5.20 14.97 -12.96
CA ARG A 83 6.60 14.85 -12.51
C ARG A 83 6.75 13.76 -11.47
N MET A 84 7.74 12.90 -11.70
CA MET A 84 8.16 11.91 -10.71
C MET A 84 8.98 12.58 -9.61
N VAL A 85 8.67 12.24 -8.35
CA VAL A 85 9.39 12.70 -7.16
C VAL A 85 9.75 11.50 -6.27
N TYR A 86 10.79 11.66 -5.47
CA TYR A 86 11.25 10.63 -4.52
C TYR A 86 10.78 10.89 -3.09
N SER A 87 10.30 12.10 -2.82
CA SER A 87 9.75 12.47 -1.51
C SER A 87 8.67 13.55 -1.66
N PRO A 88 7.76 13.69 -0.66
CA PRO A 88 6.83 14.82 -0.62
C PRO A 88 7.55 16.17 -0.55
N LEU A 89 8.74 16.19 0.08
CA LEU A 89 9.56 17.40 0.16
C LEU A 89 10.08 17.86 -1.21
N ASP A 90 10.33 16.93 -2.15
CA ASP A 90 10.72 17.30 -3.51
C ASP A 90 9.55 17.96 -4.24
N ALA A 91 8.31 17.50 -4.02
CA ALA A 91 7.13 18.17 -4.55
C ALA A 91 6.95 19.59 -3.96
N LEU A 92 7.28 19.79 -2.68
CA LEU A 92 7.28 21.12 -2.07
C LEU A 92 8.37 22.04 -2.68
N LYS A 93 9.57 21.51 -2.95
CA LYS A 93 10.62 22.25 -3.67
C LYS A 93 10.20 22.62 -5.08
N LEU A 94 9.45 21.74 -5.77
CA LEU A 94 8.87 22.07 -7.08
C LEU A 94 7.91 23.25 -6.99
N ALA A 95 7.10 23.35 -5.94
CA ALA A 95 6.22 24.50 -5.73
C ALA A 95 7.00 25.80 -5.51
N GLN A 96 8.08 25.77 -4.74
CA GLN A 96 8.96 26.92 -4.54
C GLN A 96 9.63 27.38 -5.84
N ALA A 97 10.05 26.42 -6.67
CA ALA A 97 10.73 26.70 -7.94
C ALA A 97 9.76 27.15 -9.06
N ASN A 98 8.44 26.97 -8.89
CA ASN A 98 7.43 27.28 -9.88
C ASN A 98 6.28 28.12 -9.29
N PRO A 99 6.54 29.36 -8.86
CA PRO A 99 5.54 30.19 -8.14
C PRO A 99 4.29 30.49 -8.96
N GLN A 100 4.36 30.38 -10.29
CA GLN A 100 3.22 30.61 -11.21
C GLN A 100 2.36 29.35 -11.44
N LYS A 101 2.79 28.20 -10.92
CA LYS A 101 2.06 26.94 -11.03
C LYS A 101 1.65 26.44 -9.66
N HIS A 102 0.60 25.64 -9.60
CA HIS A 102 0.22 24.93 -8.39
C HIS A 102 0.72 23.48 -8.43
N VAL A 103 1.42 23.04 -7.41
CA VAL A 103 1.90 21.65 -7.32
C VAL A 103 0.93 20.82 -6.51
N VAL A 104 0.40 19.77 -7.10
CA VAL A 104 -0.42 18.75 -6.42
C VAL A 104 0.42 17.51 -6.24
N PHE A 105 0.69 17.14 -5.00
CA PHE A 105 1.35 15.88 -4.67
C PHE A 105 0.31 14.76 -4.47
N PHE A 106 0.36 13.73 -5.32
CA PHE A 106 -0.43 12.53 -5.16
C PHE A 106 0.18 11.66 -4.06
N ALA A 107 -0.30 11.85 -2.83
CA ALA A 107 0.21 11.14 -1.66
C ALA A 107 -0.44 9.76 -1.57
N ILE A 108 0.34 8.73 -1.83
CA ILE A 108 -0.07 7.33 -1.73
C ILE A 108 0.89 6.57 -0.82
N GLY A 109 0.37 5.63 -0.05
CA GLY A 109 1.16 4.78 0.84
C GLY A 109 0.41 4.36 2.07
N PHE A 110 1.03 3.49 2.84
CA PHE A 110 0.60 3.13 4.18
C PHE A 110 1.15 4.12 5.22
N GLU A 111 1.09 3.75 6.48
CA GLU A 111 1.68 4.52 7.60
C GLU A 111 3.19 4.75 7.44
N THR A 112 3.86 4.03 6.54
CA THR A 112 5.29 4.22 6.22
C THR A 112 5.59 5.57 5.61
N THR A 113 4.73 6.08 4.73
CA THR A 113 4.94 7.32 3.96
C THR A 113 4.12 8.50 4.49
N ALA A 114 3.11 8.25 5.29
CA ALA A 114 2.28 9.29 5.89
C ALA A 114 3.08 10.30 6.75
N PRO A 115 4.07 9.89 7.58
CA PRO A 115 4.85 10.84 8.37
C PRO A 115 5.61 11.87 7.53
N SER A 116 6.21 11.45 6.41
CA SER A 116 6.94 12.39 5.53
C SER A 116 6.01 13.38 4.84
N THR A 117 4.80 12.95 4.48
CA THR A 117 3.75 13.84 3.95
C THR A 117 3.30 14.83 5.02
N ALA A 118 3.07 14.38 6.26
CA ALA A 118 2.71 15.25 7.39
C ALA A 118 3.78 16.33 7.64
N LEU A 119 5.04 15.92 7.76
CA LEU A 119 6.15 16.85 7.97
C LEU A 119 6.29 17.86 6.82
N THR A 120 6.02 17.43 5.58
CA THR A 120 6.04 18.32 4.42
C THR A 120 4.92 19.36 4.48
N LEU A 121 3.70 18.97 4.89
CA LEU A 121 2.59 19.92 5.09
C LEU A 121 2.87 20.90 6.24
N MET A 122 3.40 20.42 7.35
CA MET A 122 3.85 21.29 8.44
C MET A 122 4.91 22.30 7.94
N ARG A 123 5.85 21.86 7.12
CA ARG A 123 6.87 22.72 6.52
C ARG A 123 6.28 23.72 5.53
N ALA A 124 5.34 23.29 4.69
CA ALA A 124 4.63 24.18 3.75
C ALA A 124 3.91 25.30 4.51
N LYS A 125 3.22 24.96 5.58
CA LYS A 125 2.54 25.92 6.48
C LYS A 125 3.52 26.88 7.13
N GLN A 126 4.62 26.38 7.70
CA GLN A 126 5.67 27.20 8.31
C GLN A 126 6.30 28.20 7.34
N LEU A 127 6.50 27.79 6.08
CA LEU A 127 7.10 28.62 5.04
C LEU A 127 6.08 29.50 4.30
N GLY A 128 4.78 29.39 4.59
CA GLY A 128 3.72 30.14 3.90
C GLY A 128 3.56 29.78 2.43
N ILE A 129 3.95 28.57 2.00
CA ILE A 129 3.86 28.13 0.60
C ILE A 129 2.43 27.72 0.32
N ARG A 130 1.73 28.50 -0.53
CA ARG A 130 0.29 28.34 -0.84
C ARG A 130 0.02 27.67 -2.19
N ASN A 131 1.01 27.57 -3.04
CA ASN A 131 0.93 26.90 -4.35
C ASN A 131 1.33 25.42 -4.30
N PHE A 132 1.12 24.77 -3.16
CA PHE A 132 1.32 23.35 -2.91
C PHE A 132 0.07 22.78 -2.24
N SER A 133 -0.36 21.61 -2.70
CA SER A 133 -1.39 20.82 -2.01
C SER A 133 -1.14 19.33 -2.15
N VAL A 134 -1.79 18.57 -1.27
CA VAL A 134 -1.68 17.12 -1.20
C VAL A 134 -3.03 16.49 -1.51
N PHE A 135 -3.07 15.58 -2.47
CA PHE A 135 -4.20 14.69 -2.71
C PHE A 135 -3.99 13.42 -1.89
N CYS A 136 -4.64 13.35 -0.72
CA CYS A 136 -4.33 12.34 0.30
C CYS A 136 -4.98 10.98 0.02
N ASN A 137 -4.15 9.97 -0.25
CA ASN A 137 -4.53 8.58 -0.46
C ASN A 137 -3.71 7.63 0.44
N HIS A 138 -3.37 8.09 1.65
CA HIS A 138 -2.75 7.22 2.65
C HIS A 138 -3.78 6.30 3.27
N VAL A 139 -3.49 5.00 3.22
CA VAL A 139 -4.32 3.91 3.76
C VAL A 139 -3.68 3.28 4.99
N LEU A 140 -4.47 2.59 5.81
CA LEU A 140 -4.06 2.06 7.11
C LEU A 140 -4.17 0.53 7.13
N ILE A 141 -3.10 -0.14 7.52
CA ILE A 141 -3.04 -1.60 7.49
C ILE A 141 -3.90 -2.27 8.56
N VAL A 142 -4.03 -1.68 9.74
CA VAL A 142 -4.75 -2.28 10.87
C VAL A 142 -6.23 -2.52 10.55
N PRO A 143 -7.00 -1.56 10.03
CA PRO A 143 -8.37 -1.79 9.58
C PRO A 143 -8.49 -2.83 8.46
N ALA A 144 -7.50 -2.89 7.56
CA ALA A 144 -7.49 -3.87 6.47
C ALA A 144 -7.30 -5.30 7.00
N ILE A 145 -6.39 -5.51 7.96
CA ILE A 145 -6.23 -6.81 8.64
C ILE A 145 -7.53 -7.21 9.32
N ARG A 146 -8.21 -6.29 10.00
CA ARG A 146 -9.50 -6.56 10.65
C ARG A 146 -10.56 -6.98 9.62
N ALA A 147 -10.67 -6.27 8.51
CA ALA A 147 -11.62 -6.60 7.45
C ALA A 147 -11.38 -8.00 6.84
N ILE A 148 -10.11 -8.43 6.76
CA ILE A 148 -9.78 -9.79 6.32
C ILE A 148 -10.20 -10.81 7.38
N LEU A 149 -9.93 -10.55 8.66
CA LEU A 149 -10.28 -11.44 9.77
C LEU A 149 -11.80 -11.57 9.94
N ASP A 150 -12.56 -10.53 9.63
CA ASP A 150 -14.03 -10.52 9.66
C ASP A 150 -14.66 -11.20 8.43
N SER A 151 -13.85 -11.56 7.42
CA SER A 151 -14.38 -12.22 6.21
C SER A 151 -14.86 -13.65 6.53
N PRO A 152 -16.06 -14.04 6.05
CA PRO A 152 -16.59 -15.39 6.27
C PRO A 152 -15.74 -16.50 5.61
N ASP A 153 -14.96 -16.14 4.59
CA ASP A 153 -14.09 -17.06 3.84
C ASP A 153 -12.68 -17.14 4.40
N MET A 154 -12.40 -16.52 5.56
CA MET A 154 -11.09 -16.45 6.17
C MET A 154 -10.61 -17.83 6.63
N ARG A 155 -9.43 -18.28 6.11
CA ARG A 155 -8.81 -19.58 6.41
C ARG A 155 -7.40 -19.47 6.95
N LEU A 156 -7.04 -18.30 7.48
CA LEU A 156 -5.67 -18.01 7.90
C LEU A 156 -5.40 -18.53 9.31
N ASP A 157 -4.26 -19.16 9.51
CA ASP A 157 -3.81 -19.65 10.81
C ASP A 157 -2.95 -18.63 11.56
N GLY A 158 -2.27 -17.71 10.85
CA GLY A 158 -1.43 -16.69 11.46
C GLY A 158 -0.96 -15.63 10.48
N PHE A 159 -0.30 -14.60 11.01
CA PHE A 159 0.12 -13.42 10.25
C PHE A 159 1.61 -13.12 10.42
N ILE A 160 2.27 -12.83 9.30
CA ILE A 160 3.55 -12.12 9.30
C ILE A 160 3.22 -10.62 9.26
N GLY A 161 3.42 -9.93 10.37
CA GLY A 161 3.13 -8.51 10.55
C GLY A 161 4.09 -7.63 9.74
N PRO A 162 3.62 -6.45 9.24
CA PRO A 162 4.34 -5.64 8.27
C PRO A 162 5.53 -4.92 8.91
N GLY A 163 6.76 -5.28 8.52
CA GLY A 163 7.99 -4.70 9.08
C GLY A 163 8.06 -3.18 8.88
N HIS A 164 7.83 -2.68 7.66
CA HIS A 164 7.92 -1.24 7.38
C HIS A 164 6.89 -0.41 8.17
N VAL A 165 5.62 -0.78 8.13
CA VAL A 165 4.56 -0.07 8.88
C VAL A 165 4.84 -0.09 10.38
N SER A 166 5.30 -1.21 10.89
CA SER A 166 5.57 -1.37 12.33
C SER A 166 6.73 -0.52 12.84
N THR A 167 7.63 -0.05 11.97
CA THR A 167 8.64 0.97 12.37
C THR A 167 7.97 2.28 12.81
N VAL A 168 6.81 2.57 12.27
CA VAL A 168 6.04 3.79 12.57
C VAL A 168 5.04 3.56 13.70
N ILE A 169 4.17 2.53 13.57
CA ILE A 169 3.05 2.33 14.53
C ILE A 169 3.36 1.36 15.66
N GLY A 170 4.47 0.61 15.58
CA GLY A 170 4.83 -0.43 16.56
C GLY A 170 4.05 -1.72 16.41
N CYS A 171 4.14 -2.56 17.44
CA CYS A 171 3.46 -3.85 17.51
C CYS A 171 2.11 -3.78 18.24
N ARG A 172 1.95 -2.81 19.14
CA ARG A 172 0.76 -2.67 19.98
C ARG A 172 -0.57 -2.62 19.22
N PRO A 173 -0.69 -1.96 18.05
CA PRO A 173 -1.93 -1.91 17.29
C PRO A 173 -2.43 -3.27 16.78
N TYR A 174 -1.58 -4.29 16.74
CA TYR A 174 -1.94 -5.64 16.27
C TYR A 174 -2.45 -6.57 17.38
N LEU A 175 -2.46 -6.15 18.66
CA LEU A 175 -2.88 -7.00 19.79
C LEU A 175 -4.28 -7.59 19.63
N PHE A 176 -5.16 -6.92 18.88
CA PHE A 176 -6.49 -7.41 18.60
C PHE A 176 -6.50 -8.73 17.81
N VAL A 177 -5.51 -8.98 16.96
CA VAL A 177 -5.39 -10.20 16.15
C VAL A 177 -5.31 -11.43 17.06
N ALA A 178 -4.50 -11.34 18.09
CA ALA A 178 -4.37 -12.40 19.09
C ALA A 178 -5.56 -12.45 20.06
N ARG A 179 -5.94 -11.30 20.59
CA ARG A 179 -6.97 -11.20 21.64
C ARG A 179 -8.38 -11.53 21.13
N ASP A 180 -8.76 -10.95 19.97
CA ASP A 180 -10.15 -11.00 19.49
C ASP A 180 -10.37 -12.19 18.53
N TYR A 181 -9.32 -12.62 17.82
CA TYR A 181 -9.41 -13.68 16.79
C TYR A 181 -8.61 -14.94 17.12
N GLY A 182 -7.82 -14.96 18.20
CA GLY A 182 -7.03 -16.12 18.58
C GLY A 182 -5.97 -16.51 17.52
N LYS A 183 -5.43 -15.54 16.77
CA LYS A 183 -4.45 -15.79 15.72
C LYS A 183 -3.08 -15.23 16.10
N PRO A 184 -1.98 -15.99 15.95
CA PRO A 184 -0.64 -15.47 16.16
C PRO A 184 -0.28 -14.43 15.08
N LEU A 185 0.43 -13.37 15.48
CA LEU A 185 1.02 -12.40 14.58
C LEU A 185 2.46 -12.15 14.98
N VAL A 186 3.39 -12.25 14.02
CA VAL A 186 4.80 -11.95 14.25
C VAL A 186 5.26 -10.86 13.31
N VAL A 187 5.64 -9.70 13.84
CA VAL A 187 6.24 -8.61 13.04
C VAL A 187 7.64 -9.04 12.61
N SER A 188 7.89 -9.01 11.29
CA SER A 188 9.12 -9.52 10.68
C SER A 188 9.94 -8.45 9.96
N GLY A 189 11.27 -8.65 9.93
CA GLY A 189 12.15 -7.98 8.97
C GLY A 189 12.02 -8.57 7.57
N PHE A 190 12.96 -8.21 6.69
CA PHE A 190 12.85 -8.49 5.24
C PHE A 190 13.89 -9.46 4.72
N GLU A 191 14.90 -9.77 5.53
CA GLU A 191 15.90 -10.75 5.18
C GLU A 191 15.27 -12.17 5.13
N PRO A 192 15.75 -13.09 4.28
CA PRO A 192 15.23 -14.45 4.24
C PRO A 192 15.19 -15.13 5.62
N LEU A 193 16.24 -14.92 6.44
CA LEU A 193 16.30 -15.46 7.80
C LEU A 193 15.30 -14.80 8.75
N ASP A 194 14.99 -13.51 8.60
CA ASP A 194 13.95 -12.86 9.38
C ASP A 194 12.59 -13.51 9.13
N LEU A 195 12.26 -13.73 7.84
CA LEU A 195 11.00 -14.32 7.42
C LEU A 195 10.88 -15.78 7.90
N LEU A 196 11.92 -16.59 7.73
CA LEU A 196 11.95 -17.98 8.21
C LEU A 196 11.82 -18.03 9.74
N GLN A 197 12.48 -17.13 10.46
CA GLN A 197 12.37 -17.04 11.92
C GLN A 197 10.95 -16.63 12.34
N ALA A 198 10.33 -15.66 11.67
CA ALA A 198 8.95 -15.25 11.95
C ALA A 198 7.97 -16.41 11.70
N ILE A 199 8.13 -17.16 10.61
CA ILE A 199 7.34 -18.36 10.32
C ILE A 199 7.51 -19.39 11.44
N LEU A 200 8.75 -19.65 11.86
CA LEU A 200 9.01 -20.59 12.96
C LEU A 200 8.36 -20.14 14.27
N MET A 201 8.38 -18.84 14.58
CA MET A 201 7.72 -18.28 15.77
C MET A 201 6.20 -18.49 15.70
N ILE A 202 5.57 -18.25 14.55
CA ILE A 202 4.13 -18.52 14.33
C ILE A 202 3.83 -20.02 14.54
N LEU A 203 4.60 -20.91 13.93
CA LEU A 203 4.42 -22.35 14.06
C LEU A 203 4.58 -22.85 15.50
N ARG A 204 5.49 -22.26 16.28
CA ARG A 204 5.65 -22.56 17.69
C ARG A 204 4.40 -22.19 18.47
N GLN A 205 3.85 -20.99 18.25
CA GLN A 205 2.62 -20.55 18.89
C GLN A 205 1.45 -21.49 18.55
N LEU A 206 1.27 -21.84 17.27
CA LEU A 206 0.21 -22.77 16.84
C LEU A 206 0.35 -24.15 17.50
N ARG A 207 1.56 -24.70 17.56
CA ARG A 207 1.84 -25.99 18.23
C ARG A 207 1.54 -25.94 19.74
N GLU A 208 1.82 -24.82 20.38
CA GLU A 208 1.64 -24.58 21.82
C GLU A 208 0.20 -24.17 22.15
N GLY A 209 -0.69 -24.02 21.17
CA GLY A 209 -2.08 -23.62 21.37
C GLY A 209 -2.24 -22.20 21.90
N ARG A 210 -1.26 -21.31 21.68
CA ARG A 210 -1.30 -19.91 22.09
C ARG A 210 -1.38 -18.97 20.88
N ALA A 211 -1.87 -17.77 21.11
CA ALA A 211 -1.90 -16.70 20.13
C ALA A 211 -1.44 -15.39 20.76
N GLU A 212 -0.33 -14.88 20.28
CA GLU A 212 0.28 -13.64 20.79
C GLU A 212 0.81 -12.80 19.61
N VAL A 213 1.03 -11.51 19.89
CA VAL A 213 1.79 -10.63 19.00
C VAL A 213 3.25 -10.66 19.43
N GLU A 214 4.12 -11.15 18.55
CA GLU A 214 5.56 -11.18 18.79
C GLU A 214 6.30 -10.27 17.81
N ASN A 215 7.49 -9.80 18.19
CA ASN A 215 8.33 -8.93 17.38
C ASN A 215 9.65 -9.64 17.06
N GLN A 216 9.79 -10.18 15.86
CA GLN A 216 11.05 -10.70 15.37
C GLN A 216 12.00 -9.55 14.98
N TYR A 217 11.45 -8.41 14.49
CA TYR A 217 12.23 -7.29 13.96
C TYR A 217 12.61 -6.26 15.03
N ARG A 218 13.00 -6.74 16.24
CA ARG A 218 13.30 -5.90 17.44
C ARG A 218 14.42 -4.89 17.22
N ARG A 219 15.35 -5.19 16.30
CA ARG A 219 16.48 -4.30 15.98
C ARG A 219 16.04 -2.97 15.37
N VAL A 220 14.82 -2.88 14.83
CA VAL A 220 14.30 -1.69 14.13
C VAL A 220 12.93 -1.26 14.67
N VAL A 221 12.06 -2.20 15.02
CA VAL A 221 10.68 -1.94 15.41
C VAL A 221 10.54 -1.79 16.92
N PRO A 222 10.25 -0.59 17.43
CA PRO A 222 9.88 -0.40 18.82
C PRO A 222 8.44 -0.86 19.08
N TRP A 223 8.17 -1.37 20.29
CA TRP A 223 6.84 -1.90 20.63
C TRP A 223 5.70 -0.88 20.45
N ASN A 224 5.93 0.36 20.84
CA ASN A 224 4.94 1.44 20.82
C ASN A 224 5.06 2.36 19.59
N GLY A 225 5.87 2.00 18.58
CA GLY A 225 6.08 2.81 17.40
C GLY A 225 7.00 4.03 17.63
N ASN A 226 7.06 4.88 16.60
CA ASN A 226 7.87 6.11 16.62
C ASN A 226 7.03 7.30 17.11
N PRO A 227 7.28 7.85 18.32
CA PRO A 227 6.44 8.92 18.86
C PRO A 227 6.42 10.20 18.02
N ALA A 228 7.55 10.55 17.37
CA ALA A 228 7.63 11.75 16.54
C ALA A 228 6.80 11.60 15.26
N ALA A 229 6.85 10.43 14.61
CA ALA A 229 6.05 10.12 13.46
C ALA A 229 4.55 10.09 13.78
N LEU A 230 4.19 9.43 14.88
CA LEU A 230 2.79 9.36 15.34
C LEU A 230 2.24 10.76 15.67
N LYS A 231 3.03 11.61 16.34
CA LYS A 231 2.66 12.99 16.65
C LYS A 231 2.44 13.82 15.37
N ALA A 232 3.35 13.75 14.41
CA ALA A 232 3.21 14.47 13.14
C ALA A 232 1.98 14.05 12.35
N MET A 233 1.71 12.74 12.29
CA MET A 233 0.51 12.22 11.63
C MET A 233 -0.78 12.69 12.33
N ALA A 234 -0.82 12.63 13.66
CA ALA A 234 -1.98 13.05 14.45
C ALA A 234 -2.27 14.55 14.35
N GLU A 235 -1.26 15.39 14.08
CA GLU A 235 -1.42 16.82 13.87
C GLU A 235 -2.04 17.15 12.50
N VAL A 236 -1.65 16.40 11.47
CA VAL A 236 -1.93 16.76 10.08
C VAL A 236 -3.12 15.98 9.50
N PHE A 237 -3.40 14.79 10.02
CA PHE A 237 -4.41 13.91 9.46
C PHE A 237 -5.53 13.57 10.44
N GLU A 238 -6.71 13.31 9.87
CA GLU A 238 -7.85 12.70 10.51
C GLU A 238 -8.23 11.39 9.79
N LEU A 239 -8.93 10.49 10.48
CA LEU A 239 -9.45 9.28 9.87
C LEU A 239 -10.66 9.60 8.98
N ARG A 240 -10.67 9.03 7.78
CA ARG A 240 -11.90 9.00 6.96
C ARG A 240 -12.91 8.05 7.60
N PRO A 241 -14.20 8.40 7.65
CA PRO A 241 -15.22 7.47 8.15
C PRO A 241 -15.21 6.14 7.40
N TYR A 242 -15.11 6.19 6.06
CA TYR A 242 -14.99 5.05 5.17
C TYR A 242 -14.03 5.37 4.04
N PHE A 243 -13.33 4.34 3.56
CA PHE A 243 -12.52 4.41 2.36
C PHE A 243 -12.67 3.11 1.57
N GLU A 244 -12.78 3.23 0.26
CA GLU A 244 -12.86 2.08 -0.62
C GLU A 244 -11.45 1.50 -0.85
N TRP A 245 -11.34 0.19 -0.68
CA TRP A 245 -10.12 -0.56 -0.99
C TRP A 245 -10.39 -1.43 -2.21
N ARG A 246 -9.52 -1.35 -3.17
CA ARG A 246 -9.60 -2.17 -4.38
C ARG A 246 -9.61 -3.64 -4.01
N GLY A 247 -10.65 -4.37 -4.43
CA GLY A 247 -10.81 -5.78 -4.14
C GLY A 247 -11.30 -6.15 -2.73
N LEU A 248 -11.32 -5.21 -1.78
CA LEU A 248 -11.80 -5.45 -0.41
C LEU A 248 -13.08 -4.67 -0.07
N GLY A 249 -13.48 -3.71 -0.93
CA GLY A 249 -14.65 -2.89 -0.69
C GLY A 249 -14.42 -1.75 0.31
N PHE A 250 -15.52 -1.25 0.92
CA PHE A 250 -15.45 -0.14 1.86
C PHE A 250 -15.06 -0.62 3.26
N ILE A 251 -13.97 -0.06 3.78
CA ILE A 251 -13.47 -0.35 5.12
C ILE A 251 -13.56 0.93 5.97
N SER A 252 -14.16 0.81 7.15
CA SER A 252 -14.30 1.90 8.10
C SER A 252 -12.93 2.33 8.63
N GLN A 253 -12.71 3.65 8.75
CA GLN A 253 -11.53 4.26 9.37
C GLN A 253 -10.19 3.73 8.83
N SER A 254 -10.13 3.44 7.53
CA SER A 254 -9.01 2.76 6.89
C SER A 254 -8.13 3.64 6.02
N ALA A 255 -8.36 4.96 6.02
CA ALA A 255 -7.54 5.93 5.31
C ALA A 255 -7.51 7.27 6.04
N PHE A 256 -6.48 8.04 5.74
CA PHE A 256 -6.37 9.42 6.21
C PHE A 256 -7.02 10.42 5.25
N LYS A 257 -7.52 11.51 5.80
CA LYS A 257 -7.79 12.79 5.14
C LYS A 257 -6.98 13.87 5.84
N ILE A 258 -6.80 15.00 5.18
CA ILE A 258 -6.12 16.15 5.77
C ILE A 258 -7.03 16.80 6.81
N ALA A 259 -6.47 17.12 7.98
CA ALA A 259 -7.21 17.78 9.05
C ALA A 259 -7.59 19.23 8.68
N PRO A 260 -8.71 19.77 9.20
CA PRO A 260 -9.18 21.12 8.89
C PRO A 260 -8.14 22.23 9.10
N ALA A 261 -7.23 22.06 10.07
CA ALA A 261 -6.12 22.99 10.32
C ALA A 261 -5.11 23.12 9.16
N TYR A 262 -5.18 22.20 8.20
CA TYR A 262 -4.35 22.12 7.00
C TYR A 262 -5.18 22.17 5.70
N ALA A 263 -6.45 22.57 5.74
CA ALA A 263 -7.37 22.59 4.60
C ALA A 263 -6.84 23.39 3.39
N ASP A 264 -6.06 24.46 3.62
CA ASP A 264 -5.44 25.25 2.55
C ASP A 264 -4.49 24.45 1.65
N TRP A 265 -3.99 23.31 2.14
CA TRP A 265 -3.10 22.37 1.44
C TRP A 265 -3.79 21.07 1.05
N ASP A 266 -5.11 20.96 1.23
CA ASP A 266 -5.89 19.80 0.80
C ASP A 266 -6.34 19.99 -0.65
N ALA A 267 -5.88 19.11 -1.54
CA ALA A 267 -6.27 19.16 -2.94
C ALA A 267 -7.76 18.83 -3.14
N GLU A 268 -8.36 18.03 -2.26
CA GLU A 268 -9.79 17.69 -2.33
C GLU A 268 -10.68 18.92 -2.04
N VAL A 269 -10.23 19.79 -1.15
CA VAL A 269 -10.94 21.04 -0.82
C VAL A 269 -10.70 22.09 -1.91
N ARG A 270 -9.46 22.17 -2.42
CA ARG A 270 -9.06 23.22 -3.35
C ARG A 270 -9.62 23.05 -4.77
N PHE A 271 -9.74 21.83 -5.26
CA PHE A 271 -10.04 21.54 -6.66
C PHE A 271 -11.42 20.95 -6.90
N ASP A 272 -12.27 20.85 -5.87
CA ASP A 272 -13.61 20.25 -5.99
C ASP A 272 -13.60 18.93 -6.76
N ILE A 273 -12.86 17.96 -6.22
CA ILE A 273 -12.60 16.67 -6.88
C ILE A 273 -13.89 15.89 -7.03
N PRO A 274 -14.20 15.36 -8.24
CA PRO A 274 -15.50 14.76 -8.54
C PRO A 274 -15.83 13.50 -7.75
N GLY A 275 -14.83 12.83 -7.11
CA GLY A 275 -15.05 11.60 -6.36
C GLY A 275 -15.53 10.47 -7.24
N ILE A 276 -14.88 10.24 -8.37
CA ILE A 276 -15.26 9.27 -9.39
C ILE A 276 -15.27 7.85 -8.82
N ARG A 277 -16.39 7.17 -8.91
CA ARG A 277 -16.49 5.75 -8.57
C ARG A 277 -16.30 4.91 -9.85
N VAL A 278 -15.34 4.01 -9.81
CA VAL A 278 -15.03 3.11 -10.92
C VAL A 278 -15.02 1.68 -10.38
N THR A 279 -15.82 0.83 -10.99
CA THR A 279 -15.80 -0.60 -10.69
C THR A 279 -14.58 -1.24 -11.35
N ASP A 280 -13.84 -2.05 -10.60
CA ASP A 280 -12.74 -2.85 -11.16
C ASP A 280 -13.23 -3.78 -12.27
N PRO A 281 -12.37 -4.09 -13.28
CA PRO A 281 -12.70 -5.05 -14.30
C PRO A 281 -13.11 -6.39 -13.67
N LYS A 282 -14.35 -6.85 -13.93
CA LYS A 282 -14.90 -8.09 -13.33
C LYS A 282 -14.06 -9.35 -13.63
N ALA A 283 -13.28 -9.33 -14.69
CA ALA A 283 -12.38 -10.42 -15.06
C ALA A 283 -11.13 -10.49 -14.16
N ALA A 284 -10.73 -9.38 -13.52
CA ALA A 284 -9.56 -9.32 -12.65
C ALA A 284 -9.91 -9.79 -11.22
N GLN A 285 -9.33 -10.89 -10.79
CA GLN A 285 -9.61 -11.55 -9.51
C GLN A 285 -8.66 -11.05 -8.39
N CYS A 286 -8.25 -9.78 -8.43
CA CYS A 286 -7.29 -9.21 -7.47
C CYS A 286 -7.78 -9.29 -6.02
N GLY A 287 -9.08 -9.08 -5.78
CA GLY A 287 -9.66 -9.16 -4.45
C GLY A 287 -9.56 -10.56 -3.84
N GLU A 288 -9.77 -11.59 -4.64
CA GLU A 288 -9.65 -12.99 -4.20
C GLU A 288 -8.20 -13.35 -3.85
N VAL A 289 -7.24 -12.79 -4.60
CA VAL A 289 -5.81 -12.96 -4.29
C VAL A 289 -5.45 -12.25 -2.98
N LEU A 290 -5.92 -11.01 -2.77
CA LEU A 290 -5.66 -10.24 -1.54
C LEU A 290 -6.27 -10.88 -0.28
N LYS A 291 -7.38 -11.58 -0.43
CA LYS A 291 -8.01 -12.34 0.66
C LYS A 291 -7.35 -13.71 0.90
N GLY A 292 -6.47 -14.15 -0.02
CA GLY A 292 -5.85 -15.47 0.03
C GLY A 292 -6.77 -16.62 -0.41
N VAL A 293 -7.86 -16.31 -1.08
CA VAL A 293 -8.78 -17.31 -1.65
C VAL A 293 -8.20 -17.91 -2.94
N LEU A 294 -7.45 -17.10 -3.70
CA LEU A 294 -6.76 -17.53 -4.91
C LEU A 294 -5.26 -17.22 -4.83
N LYS A 295 -4.44 -18.07 -5.45
CA LYS A 295 -3.04 -17.75 -5.77
C LYS A 295 -2.94 -17.02 -7.11
N PRO A 296 -1.92 -16.19 -7.34
CA PRO A 296 -1.74 -15.47 -8.60
C PRO A 296 -1.94 -16.32 -9.87
N PRO A 297 -1.36 -17.53 -10.02
CA PRO A 297 -1.55 -18.37 -11.22
C PRO A 297 -2.95 -18.89 -11.42
N GLN A 298 -3.81 -18.89 -10.40
CA GLN A 298 -5.19 -19.36 -10.49
C GLN A 298 -6.13 -18.28 -11.08
N CYS A 299 -5.67 -17.03 -11.15
CA CYS A 299 -6.41 -15.97 -11.83
C CYS A 299 -6.40 -16.21 -13.34
N LYS A 300 -7.59 -16.17 -13.95
CA LYS A 300 -7.79 -16.48 -15.40
C LYS A 300 -6.95 -15.60 -16.33
N LEU A 301 -6.65 -14.37 -15.91
CA LEU A 301 -5.90 -13.40 -16.73
C LEU A 301 -4.38 -13.48 -16.49
N PHE A 302 -3.94 -14.17 -15.43
CA PHE A 302 -2.54 -14.16 -15.01
C PHE A 302 -1.61 -14.73 -16.10
N GLY A 303 -0.56 -13.96 -16.44
CA GLY A 303 0.48 -14.36 -17.39
C GLY A 303 0.02 -14.46 -18.86
N ARG A 304 -1.22 -14.07 -19.13
CA ARG A 304 -1.82 -14.04 -20.48
C ARG A 304 -2.14 -12.58 -20.82
N GLU A 305 -3.39 -12.15 -20.59
CA GLU A 305 -3.82 -10.77 -20.82
C GLU A 305 -3.29 -9.81 -19.76
N CYS A 306 -3.00 -10.29 -18.54
CA CYS A 306 -2.50 -9.49 -17.43
C CYS A 306 -1.03 -9.85 -17.14
N THR A 307 -0.12 -8.99 -17.57
CA THR A 307 1.33 -9.10 -17.38
C THR A 307 1.88 -7.79 -16.79
N PRO A 308 3.14 -7.75 -16.29
CA PRO A 308 3.74 -6.51 -15.82
C PRO A 308 3.84 -5.43 -16.89
N GLU A 309 3.92 -5.81 -18.16
CA GLU A 309 3.95 -4.90 -19.31
C GLU A 309 2.56 -4.37 -19.64
N HIS A 310 1.51 -5.17 -19.40
CA HIS A 310 0.10 -4.84 -19.65
C HIS A 310 -0.76 -5.19 -18.42
N PRO A 311 -0.64 -4.44 -17.32
CA PRO A 311 -1.34 -4.76 -16.08
C PRO A 311 -2.83 -4.42 -16.18
N ILE A 312 -3.71 -5.43 -16.17
CA ILE A 312 -5.16 -5.26 -16.06
C ILE A 312 -5.55 -5.14 -14.59
N GLY A 313 -4.97 -5.99 -13.74
CA GLY A 313 -5.16 -5.97 -12.30
C GLY A 313 -4.07 -5.19 -11.57
N ALA A 314 -4.43 -4.48 -10.50
CA ALA A 314 -3.51 -3.66 -9.73
C ALA A 314 -2.33 -4.44 -9.12
N LEU A 315 -2.53 -5.72 -8.78
CA LEU A 315 -1.47 -6.58 -8.23
C LEU A 315 -0.33 -6.89 -9.21
N MET A 316 -0.49 -6.52 -10.49
CA MET A 316 0.53 -6.71 -11.52
C MET A 316 1.35 -5.44 -11.80
N VAL A 317 0.97 -4.28 -11.23
CA VAL A 317 1.60 -2.98 -11.52
C VAL A 317 2.93 -2.80 -10.78
N SER A 318 2.97 -3.14 -9.50
CA SER A 318 4.13 -2.95 -8.62
C SER A 318 4.82 -4.29 -8.31
N ASN A 319 6.14 -4.28 -8.20
CA ASN A 319 6.94 -5.45 -7.76
C ASN A 319 6.59 -5.91 -6.33
N GLU A 320 5.90 -5.08 -5.56
CA GLU A 320 5.34 -5.43 -4.25
C GLU A 320 3.95 -6.08 -4.35
N GLY A 321 3.34 -6.09 -5.51
CA GLY A 321 2.07 -6.78 -5.76
C GLY A 321 2.28 -8.30 -5.91
N ALA A 322 1.41 -9.09 -5.31
CA ALA A 322 1.52 -10.55 -5.30
C ALA A 322 1.65 -11.16 -6.71
N CYS A 323 0.88 -10.65 -7.68
CA CYS A 323 0.92 -11.15 -9.06
C CYS A 323 2.24 -10.80 -9.76
N ALA A 324 2.70 -9.55 -9.64
CA ALA A 324 3.96 -9.13 -10.27
C ALA A 324 5.16 -9.85 -9.66
N ALA A 325 5.22 -9.97 -8.33
CA ALA A 325 6.29 -10.70 -7.66
C ALA A 325 6.32 -12.18 -8.09
N TYR A 326 5.16 -12.86 -8.10
CA TYR A 326 5.07 -14.23 -8.58
C TYR A 326 5.51 -14.36 -10.05
N TYR A 327 5.05 -13.46 -10.92
CA TYR A 327 5.39 -13.46 -12.34
C TYR A 327 6.89 -13.34 -12.58
N HIS A 328 7.55 -12.40 -11.91
CA HIS A 328 8.98 -12.16 -12.10
C HIS A 328 9.87 -13.28 -11.56
N TYR A 329 9.54 -13.85 -10.41
CA TYR A 329 10.45 -14.75 -9.70
C TYR A 329 10.09 -16.24 -9.83
N VAL A 330 8.85 -16.58 -10.14
CA VAL A 330 8.42 -17.97 -10.26
C VAL A 330 8.06 -18.32 -11.70
N HIS A 331 7.17 -17.58 -12.33
CA HIS A 331 6.67 -17.89 -13.66
C HIS A 331 7.76 -17.82 -14.73
N ARG A 332 8.59 -16.78 -14.71
CA ARG A 332 9.72 -16.64 -15.67
C ARG A 332 10.77 -17.74 -15.50
N LEU A 333 11.10 -18.09 -14.27
CA LEU A 333 12.11 -19.14 -14.01
C LEU A 333 11.60 -20.53 -14.43
N SER A 334 10.31 -20.83 -14.31
CA SER A 334 9.74 -22.10 -14.79
C SER A 334 9.72 -22.15 -16.32
N ALA A 335 9.45 -21.03 -17.02
CA ALA A 335 9.49 -20.97 -18.47
C ALA A 335 10.91 -21.16 -19.06
N THR A 336 11.94 -20.63 -18.38
CA THR A 336 13.35 -20.83 -18.80
C THR A 336 13.91 -22.22 -18.49
N ARG A 337 13.32 -22.98 -17.55
CA ARG A 337 13.71 -24.38 -17.26
C ARG A 337 13.02 -25.39 -18.17
N SER A 338 11.99 -24.97 -18.90
CA SER A 338 11.20 -25.81 -19.83
C SER A 338 11.59 -25.60 -21.30
N ALA A 339 12.47 -24.66 -21.60
CA ALA A 339 13.08 -24.36 -22.89
C ALA A 339 14.53 -24.85 -22.93
#